data_b699e4a3f21719da219f5b4c414a8b54
#
_entry.id   b699e4a3f21719da219f5b4c414a8b54
#
_cell.length_a   1.000
_cell.length_b   1.000
_cell.length_c   1.000
_cell.angle_alpha   90.00
_cell.angle_beta   90.00
_cell.angle_gamma   90.00
#
_symmetry.space_group_name_H-M   'P 1'
#
loop_
_entity.id
_entity.type
_entity.pdbx_description
1 polymer ?
#
loop_
_entity_poly.entity_id
_entity_poly.type
_entity_poly.pdbx_seq_one_letter_code
_entity_poly.pdbx_strand_id
1 'polypeptide(L)'
;DKKEDHPISENENLNPKTIYGINKLYCEKLGNYFSHNNYLSRGGSDNHFFDFRAIRFPGLISVNTMPTGGTSDYLPEMLHSAAQKNNYECFVDAHSQLPFMVMPDAIQAIIKLMNCEKNNLTQSTYNISSFNPSVDDFYFEVKKYYTNFKISYNINKERQKMVNGWPSDVDTSKSFSDWLWSPKYNLEKSFSDYFIPQLEKIYK
;
A
#
# COMPACT_ATOMS: atom_id res chain seq x y z
N ASP A 1 14.99 -14.04 -7.88
CA ASP A 1 15.65 -13.16 -6.89
C ASP A 1 15.01 -13.46 -5.54
N LYS A 2 15.82 -13.70 -4.48
CA LYS A 2 15.30 -13.85 -3.11
C LYS A 2 14.63 -12.54 -2.69
N LYS A 3 13.45 -12.63 -2.03
CA LYS A 3 12.91 -11.50 -1.28
C LYS A 3 13.91 -11.12 -0.19
N GLU A 4 14.03 -9.83 0.06
CA GLU A 4 14.86 -9.31 1.14
C GLU A 4 14.36 -9.86 2.48
N ASP A 5 15.28 -10.20 3.38
CA ASP A 5 14.96 -10.77 4.70
C ASP A 5 14.59 -9.66 5.73
N HIS A 6 14.42 -8.42 5.30
CA HIS A 6 14.08 -7.26 6.13
C HIS A 6 13.09 -6.32 5.43
N PRO A 7 12.36 -5.48 6.18
CA PRO A 7 11.51 -4.43 5.62
C PRO A 7 12.35 -3.42 4.81
N ILE A 8 11.89 -3.07 3.60
CA ILE A 8 12.63 -2.23 2.64
C ILE A 8 12.46 -0.75 2.98
N SER A 9 13.57 -0.04 3.15
CA SER A 9 13.59 1.40 3.35
C SER A 9 13.38 2.18 2.05
N GLU A 10 13.16 3.51 2.16
CA GLU A 10 12.93 4.38 1.01
C GLU A 10 14.15 4.52 0.07
N ASN A 11 15.34 4.19 0.55
CA ASN A 11 16.58 4.29 -0.19
C ASN A 11 17.01 2.97 -0.87
N GLU A 12 16.24 1.91 -0.67
CA GLU A 12 16.50 0.59 -1.24
C GLU A 12 15.60 0.30 -2.44
N ASN A 13 15.99 -0.69 -3.25
CA ASN A 13 15.22 -1.16 -4.40
C ASN A 13 14.79 -0.07 -5.41
N LEU A 14 15.62 0.95 -5.59
CA LEU A 14 15.38 2.07 -6.51
C LEU A 14 15.69 1.73 -7.98
N ASN A 15 15.47 0.49 -8.39
CA ASN A 15 15.66 0.03 -9.78
C ASN A 15 14.38 -0.62 -10.32
N PRO A 16 13.31 0.17 -10.57
CA PRO A 16 12.05 -0.36 -11.06
C PRO A 16 12.19 -0.97 -12.46
N LYS A 17 11.52 -2.12 -12.68
CA LYS A 17 11.54 -2.87 -13.93
C LYS A 17 10.30 -2.62 -14.81
N THR A 18 9.36 -1.80 -14.36
CA THR A 18 8.13 -1.47 -15.10
C THR A 18 8.08 0.01 -15.44
N ILE A 19 7.46 0.36 -16.56
CA ILE A 19 7.22 1.77 -16.94
C ILE A 19 6.49 2.54 -15.83
N TYR A 20 5.51 1.89 -15.18
CA TYR A 20 4.82 2.48 -14.03
C TYR A 20 5.79 2.86 -12.91
N GLY A 21 6.61 1.91 -12.45
CA GLY A 21 7.58 2.15 -11.38
C GLY A 21 8.64 3.19 -11.78
N ILE A 22 9.13 3.15 -13.02
CA ILE A 22 10.07 4.15 -13.55
C ILE A 22 9.46 5.55 -13.49
N ASN A 23 8.22 5.71 -13.96
CA ASN A 23 7.53 7.00 -13.92
C ASN A 23 7.29 7.50 -12.49
N LYS A 24 6.93 6.60 -11.54
CA LYS A 24 6.76 6.98 -10.14
C LYS A 24 8.08 7.46 -9.52
N LEU A 25 9.16 6.72 -9.73
CA LEU A 25 10.49 7.13 -9.24
C LEU A 25 10.94 8.43 -9.91
N TYR A 26 10.68 8.62 -11.20
CA TYR A 26 10.95 9.88 -11.89
C TYR A 26 10.20 11.05 -11.24
N CYS A 27 8.91 10.90 -10.93
CA CYS A 27 8.13 11.93 -10.24
C CYS A 27 8.71 12.27 -8.85
N GLU A 28 9.15 11.28 -8.07
CA GLU A 28 9.82 11.51 -6.79
C GLU A 28 11.11 12.31 -6.96
N LYS A 29 11.96 11.92 -7.92
CA LYS A 29 13.23 12.62 -8.20
C LYS A 29 12.99 14.04 -8.72
N LEU A 30 12.00 14.21 -9.59
CA LEU A 30 11.64 15.52 -10.13
C LEU A 30 11.08 16.44 -9.05
N GLY A 31 10.16 15.95 -8.21
CA GLY A 31 9.62 16.71 -7.08
C GLY A 31 10.69 17.13 -6.09
N ASN A 32 11.60 16.19 -5.76
CA ASN A 32 12.73 16.46 -4.90
C ASN A 32 13.70 17.52 -5.51
N TYR A 33 13.96 17.42 -6.81
CA TYR A 33 14.77 18.42 -7.52
C TYR A 33 14.18 19.83 -7.39
N PHE A 34 12.87 20.00 -7.66
CA PHE A 34 12.21 21.31 -7.57
C PHE A 34 12.09 21.83 -6.13
N SER A 35 12.04 20.96 -5.13
CA SER A 35 11.99 21.38 -3.72
C SER A 35 13.33 21.93 -3.20
N HIS A 36 14.45 21.53 -3.82
CA HIS A 36 15.80 21.95 -3.40
C HIS A 36 16.41 23.04 -4.29
N ASN A 37 15.88 23.26 -5.49
CA ASN A 37 16.43 24.18 -6.46
C ASN A 37 15.48 25.33 -6.72
N ASN A 38 15.86 26.56 -6.35
CA ASN A 38 15.12 27.80 -6.60
C ASN A 38 15.10 28.20 -8.10
N TYR A 39 15.05 27.24 -9.01
CA TYR A 39 15.13 27.46 -10.45
C TYR A 39 13.97 28.26 -11.04
N LEU A 40 12.83 28.33 -10.32
CA LEU A 40 11.66 29.08 -10.74
C LEU A 40 11.74 30.58 -10.37
N SER A 41 12.67 31.00 -9.53
CA SER A 41 12.88 32.41 -9.18
C SER A 41 13.87 33.07 -10.15
N ARG A 42 13.51 33.17 -11.44
CA ARG A 42 14.18 34.08 -12.36
C ARG A 42 13.89 35.53 -11.94
N GLY A 43 14.71 36.10 -11.07
CA GLY A 43 14.82 37.53 -10.86
C GLY A 43 13.82 38.20 -9.89
N GLY A 44 13.10 37.45 -9.07
CA GLY A 44 12.26 38.00 -8.01
C GLY A 44 12.75 37.65 -6.61
N SER A 45 12.60 38.57 -5.67
CA SER A 45 12.93 38.43 -4.25
C SER A 45 12.05 37.43 -3.49
N ASP A 46 11.14 36.72 -4.16
CA ASP A 46 10.20 35.79 -3.56
C ASP A 46 10.79 34.38 -3.60
N ASN A 47 11.27 33.94 -2.45
CA ASN A 47 11.66 32.55 -2.19
C ASN A 47 10.41 31.66 -2.16
N HIS A 48 9.82 31.35 -3.32
CA HIS A 48 8.78 30.34 -3.43
C HIS A 48 9.42 28.95 -3.34
N PHE A 49 9.47 28.39 -2.14
CA PHE A 49 9.85 27.01 -1.94
C PHE A 49 8.71 26.09 -2.36
N PHE A 50 8.99 25.21 -3.29
CA PHE A 50 8.09 24.10 -3.60
C PHE A 50 8.22 23.04 -2.49
N ASP A 51 7.16 22.87 -1.70
CA ASP A 51 7.13 21.84 -0.66
C ASP A 51 6.62 20.53 -1.24
N PHE A 52 7.56 19.68 -1.67
CA PHE A 52 7.24 18.37 -2.22
C PHE A 52 7.23 17.31 -1.11
N ARG A 53 6.12 16.58 -1.04
CA ARG A 53 5.93 15.46 -0.11
C ARG A 53 5.29 14.31 -0.87
N ALA A 54 5.83 13.11 -0.72
CA ALA A 54 5.35 11.90 -1.37
C ALA A 54 5.16 10.75 -0.37
N ILE A 55 4.14 9.95 -0.62
CA ILE A 55 3.88 8.70 0.11
C ILE A 55 3.95 7.55 -0.89
N ARG A 56 4.70 6.52 -0.55
CA ARG A 56 4.65 5.23 -1.23
C ARG A 56 3.61 4.37 -0.53
N PHE A 57 2.44 4.27 -1.16
CA PHE A 57 1.36 3.45 -0.65
C PHE A 57 1.64 1.96 -0.90
N PRO A 58 1.32 1.09 0.07
CA PRO A 58 1.23 -0.35 -0.13
C PRO A 58 -0.03 -0.69 -0.95
N GLY A 59 -0.36 -1.96 -1.08
CA GLY A 59 -1.66 -2.38 -1.61
C GLY A 59 -2.81 -1.77 -0.79
N LEU A 60 -3.68 -1.00 -1.43
CA LEU A 60 -4.83 -0.37 -0.76
C LEU A 60 -6.07 -1.26 -0.88
N ILE A 61 -6.70 -1.56 0.27
CA ILE A 61 -7.95 -2.31 0.30
C ILE A 61 -9.09 -1.35 0.59
N SER A 62 -9.96 -1.15 -0.43
CA SER A 62 -11.22 -0.43 -0.32
C SER A 62 -12.37 -1.39 -0.55
N VAL A 63 -13.29 -1.50 0.40
CA VAL A 63 -14.51 -2.33 0.24
C VAL A 63 -15.59 -1.61 -0.56
N ASN A 64 -15.49 -0.29 -0.75
CA ASN A 64 -16.45 0.50 -1.52
C ASN A 64 -16.10 0.54 -3.02
N THR A 65 -14.95 0.01 -3.42
CA THR A 65 -14.49 -0.01 -4.80
C THR A 65 -14.23 -1.45 -5.19
N MET A 66 -14.91 -1.90 -6.24
CA MET A 66 -14.69 -3.24 -6.78
C MET A 66 -13.26 -3.34 -7.35
N PRO A 67 -12.53 -4.43 -7.07
CA PRO A 67 -11.23 -4.66 -7.68
C PRO A 67 -11.38 -4.78 -9.21
N THR A 68 -10.41 -4.26 -9.94
CA THR A 68 -10.45 -4.17 -11.41
C THR A 68 -9.46 -5.11 -12.11
N GLY A 69 -8.87 -6.04 -11.38
CA GLY A 69 -7.93 -7.04 -11.88
C GLY A 69 -6.46 -6.60 -11.82
N GLY A 70 -6.11 -5.71 -10.91
CA GLY A 70 -4.73 -5.36 -10.61
C GLY A 70 -3.93 -6.53 -10.04
N THR A 71 -2.61 -6.45 -10.11
CA THR A 71 -1.73 -7.54 -9.61
C THR A 71 -1.84 -7.73 -8.10
N SER A 72 -2.16 -6.69 -7.33
CA SER A 72 -2.37 -6.75 -5.87
C SER A 72 -3.84 -6.95 -5.46
N ASP A 73 -4.76 -7.14 -6.43
CA ASP A 73 -6.19 -7.20 -6.14
C ASP A 73 -6.65 -8.54 -5.55
N TYR A 74 -5.76 -9.52 -5.41
CA TYR A 74 -6.13 -10.87 -4.91
C TYR A 74 -6.77 -10.85 -3.51
N LEU A 75 -6.35 -9.96 -2.60
CA LEU A 75 -7.00 -9.85 -1.28
C LEU A 75 -8.37 -9.14 -1.34
N PRO A 76 -8.53 -7.97 -1.98
CA PRO A 76 -9.86 -7.39 -2.15
C PRO A 76 -10.82 -8.28 -2.96
N GLU A 77 -10.36 -8.99 -4.01
CA GLU A 77 -11.18 -9.94 -4.75
C GLU A 77 -11.69 -11.09 -3.86
N MET A 78 -10.80 -11.66 -3.03
CA MET A 78 -11.14 -12.70 -2.06
C MET A 78 -12.22 -12.21 -1.09
N LEU A 79 -12.08 -10.99 -0.57
CA LEU A 79 -12.98 -10.40 0.40
C LEU A 79 -14.39 -10.19 -0.18
N HIS A 80 -14.49 -9.63 -1.40
CA HIS A 80 -15.76 -9.44 -2.09
C HIS A 80 -16.41 -10.77 -2.49
N SER A 81 -15.61 -11.75 -2.94
CA SER A 81 -16.11 -13.10 -3.26
C SER A 81 -16.74 -13.76 -2.04
N ALA A 82 -16.09 -13.69 -0.89
CA ALA A 82 -16.61 -14.23 0.37
C ALA A 82 -17.93 -13.56 0.79
N ALA A 83 -18.03 -12.23 0.69
CA ALA A 83 -19.24 -11.48 1.02
C ALA A 83 -20.40 -11.82 0.09
N GLN A 84 -20.12 -12.13 -1.17
CA GLN A 84 -21.10 -12.57 -2.17
C GLN A 84 -21.46 -14.07 -2.05
N LYS A 85 -20.88 -14.79 -1.08
CA LYS A 85 -21.04 -16.24 -0.88
C LYS A 85 -20.52 -17.08 -2.06
N ASN A 86 -19.58 -16.54 -2.84
CA ASN A 86 -18.88 -17.22 -3.92
C ASN A 86 -17.57 -17.82 -3.39
N ASN A 87 -17.09 -18.89 -4.04
CA ASN A 87 -15.70 -19.33 -3.86
C ASN A 87 -14.75 -18.38 -4.63
N TYR A 88 -13.49 -18.38 -4.25
CA TYR A 88 -12.47 -17.58 -4.91
C TYR A 88 -11.35 -18.46 -5.47
N GLU A 89 -10.96 -18.21 -6.71
CA GLU A 89 -9.80 -18.84 -7.34
C GLU A 89 -8.64 -17.82 -7.36
N CYS A 90 -7.67 -18.01 -6.47
CA CYS A 90 -6.54 -17.10 -6.32
C CYS A 90 -5.51 -17.31 -7.42
N PHE A 91 -5.05 -16.23 -8.03
CA PHE A 91 -4.08 -16.26 -9.11
C PHE A 91 -2.62 -16.15 -8.64
N VAL A 92 -2.38 -16.07 -7.34
CA VAL A 92 -1.05 -16.11 -6.71
C VAL A 92 -0.97 -17.23 -5.68
N ASP A 93 0.24 -17.58 -5.30
CA ASP A 93 0.55 -18.63 -4.33
C ASP A 93 0.08 -18.29 -2.90
N ALA A 94 -0.27 -19.31 -2.13
CA ALA A 94 -0.73 -19.20 -0.75
C ALA A 94 0.20 -18.38 0.18
N HIS A 95 1.49 -18.49 -0.06
CA HIS A 95 2.52 -17.80 0.73
C HIS A 95 2.93 -16.44 0.14
N SER A 96 2.29 -16.01 -0.95
CA SER A 96 2.53 -14.67 -1.51
C SER A 96 2.18 -13.60 -0.48
N GLN A 97 3.13 -12.70 -0.23
CA GLN A 97 3.04 -11.69 0.82
C GLN A 97 3.44 -10.34 0.27
N LEU A 98 2.61 -9.34 0.50
CA LEU A 98 2.84 -7.93 0.17
C LEU A 98 2.37 -7.04 1.32
N PRO A 99 2.90 -5.82 1.46
CA PRO A 99 2.36 -4.85 2.38
C PRO A 99 1.00 -4.33 1.90
N PHE A 100 0.07 -4.16 2.83
CA PHE A 100 -1.29 -3.66 2.59
C PHE A 100 -1.71 -2.62 3.63
N MET A 101 -2.78 -1.91 3.30
CA MET A 101 -3.38 -0.90 4.16
C MET A 101 -4.86 -0.73 3.81
N VAL A 102 -5.67 -0.38 4.80
CA VAL A 102 -7.06 0.01 4.57
C VAL A 102 -7.16 1.48 4.13
N MET A 103 -8.19 1.80 3.34
CA MET A 103 -8.39 3.16 2.83
C MET A 103 -8.48 4.25 3.92
N PRO A 104 -9.13 4.03 5.08
CA PRO A 104 -9.13 5.02 6.16
C PRO A 104 -7.73 5.41 6.66
N ASP A 105 -6.81 4.46 6.79
CA ASP A 105 -5.43 4.73 7.19
C ASP A 105 -4.66 5.50 6.10
N ALA A 106 -4.89 5.17 4.83
CA ALA A 106 -4.30 5.88 3.71
C ALA A 106 -4.69 7.36 3.68
N ILE A 107 -5.97 7.66 3.89
CA ILE A 107 -6.48 9.04 3.96
C ILE A 107 -5.86 9.78 5.15
N GLN A 108 -5.81 9.14 6.32
CA GLN A 108 -5.17 9.73 7.51
C GLN A 108 -3.67 10.01 7.29
N ALA A 109 -2.97 9.14 6.57
CA ALA A 109 -1.57 9.37 6.23
C ALA A 109 -1.38 10.63 5.39
N ILE A 110 -2.20 10.83 4.35
CA ILE A 110 -2.16 12.02 3.52
C ILE A 110 -2.38 13.27 4.38
N ILE A 111 -3.44 13.29 5.19
CA ILE A 111 -3.79 14.45 6.03
C ILE A 111 -2.67 14.76 7.03
N LYS A 112 -2.12 13.73 7.69
CA LYS A 112 -1.02 13.91 8.65
C LYS A 112 0.24 14.48 7.99
N LEU A 113 0.66 13.90 6.86
CA LEU A 113 1.84 14.37 6.15
C LEU A 113 1.65 15.81 5.62
N MET A 114 0.46 16.14 5.10
CA MET A 114 0.15 17.50 4.64
C MET A 114 0.24 18.56 5.76
N ASN A 115 -0.21 18.20 6.96
CA ASN A 115 -0.23 19.11 8.11
C ASN A 115 1.05 19.09 8.96
N CYS A 116 2.00 18.23 8.63
CA CYS A 116 3.27 18.17 9.37
C CYS A 116 4.12 19.41 9.08
N GLU A 117 4.73 19.96 10.11
CA GLU A 117 5.70 21.06 9.96
C GLU A 117 6.90 20.60 9.11
N LYS A 118 7.28 21.40 8.12
CA LYS A 118 8.36 21.07 7.18
C LYS A 118 9.68 20.73 7.89
N ASN A 119 9.97 21.43 8.98
CA ASN A 119 11.21 21.26 9.73
C ASN A 119 11.31 19.91 10.45
N ASN A 120 10.20 19.19 10.60
CA ASN A 120 10.18 17.84 11.18
C ASN A 120 10.51 16.77 10.13
N LEU A 121 10.40 17.10 8.84
CA LEU A 121 10.60 16.14 7.75
C LEU A 121 12.10 16.03 7.41
N THR A 122 12.66 14.83 7.57
CA THR A 122 14.05 14.54 7.21
C THR A 122 14.23 14.12 5.76
N GLN A 123 13.12 13.82 5.07
CA GLN A 123 13.07 13.44 3.66
C GLN A 123 11.75 13.86 3.02
N SER A 124 11.63 13.70 1.70
CA SER A 124 10.43 14.10 0.96
C SER A 124 9.51 12.93 0.62
N THR A 125 10.01 11.70 0.68
CA THR A 125 9.28 10.50 0.29
C THR A 125 9.26 9.51 1.45
N TYR A 126 8.09 8.97 1.77
CA TYR A 126 7.87 8.11 2.94
C TYR A 126 7.17 6.82 2.58
N ASN A 127 7.67 5.70 3.06
CA ASN A 127 6.96 4.44 3.09
C ASN A 127 5.91 4.42 4.19
N ILE A 128 4.76 3.83 3.92
CA ILE A 128 3.73 3.51 4.91
C ILE A 128 3.16 2.12 4.64
N SER A 129 2.76 1.43 5.71
CA SER A 129 2.09 0.13 5.64
C SER A 129 1.31 -0.11 6.93
N SER A 130 0.27 -0.96 6.91
CA SER A 130 -0.48 -1.34 8.10
C SER A 130 -0.28 -2.81 8.47
N PHE A 131 -0.22 -3.69 7.49
CA PHE A 131 -0.05 -5.14 7.67
C PHE A 131 0.44 -5.78 6.38
N ASN A 132 1.01 -6.97 6.48
CA ASN A 132 1.60 -7.70 5.35
C ASN A 132 1.29 -9.21 5.41
N PRO A 133 0.00 -9.61 5.32
CA PRO A 133 -0.39 -11.00 5.39
C PRO A 133 0.04 -11.78 4.16
N SER A 134 0.29 -13.07 4.34
CA SER A 134 0.21 -14.00 3.23
C SER A 134 -1.23 -14.17 2.75
N VAL A 135 -1.42 -14.77 1.57
CA VAL A 135 -2.78 -15.11 1.08
C VAL A 135 -3.51 -16.01 2.08
N ASP A 136 -2.80 -17.00 2.64
CA ASP A 136 -3.36 -17.93 3.64
C ASP A 136 -3.73 -17.19 4.94
N ASP A 137 -2.88 -16.30 5.47
CA ASP A 137 -3.22 -15.53 6.67
C ASP A 137 -4.51 -14.73 6.45
N PHE A 138 -4.62 -14.07 5.30
CA PHE A 138 -5.83 -13.32 4.97
C PHE A 138 -7.06 -14.23 4.78
N TYR A 139 -6.89 -15.38 4.14
CA TYR A 139 -7.94 -16.37 4.01
C TYR A 139 -8.45 -16.86 5.37
N PHE A 140 -7.55 -17.13 6.32
CA PHE A 140 -7.95 -17.54 7.66
C PHE A 140 -8.73 -16.44 8.40
N GLU A 141 -8.38 -15.17 8.21
CA GLU A 141 -9.19 -14.06 8.74
C GLU A 141 -10.58 -14.01 8.08
N VAL A 142 -10.67 -14.14 6.74
CA VAL A 142 -11.96 -14.22 6.03
C VAL A 142 -12.83 -15.35 6.57
N LYS A 143 -12.24 -16.53 6.84
CA LYS A 143 -12.95 -17.72 7.35
C LYS A 143 -13.60 -17.50 8.71
N LYS A 144 -13.11 -16.60 9.55
CA LYS A 144 -13.72 -16.31 10.85
C LYS A 144 -15.13 -15.72 10.69
N TYR A 145 -15.38 -14.99 9.60
CA TYR A 145 -16.65 -14.32 9.32
C TYR A 145 -17.51 -15.04 8.28
N TYR A 146 -16.87 -15.72 7.32
CA TYR A 146 -17.50 -16.44 6.22
C TYR A 146 -17.12 -17.92 6.25
N THR A 147 -17.66 -18.68 7.20
CA THR A 147 -17.27 -20.05 7.54
C THR A 147 -17.32 -21.04 6.37
N ASN A 148 -18.25 -20.84 5.42
CA ASN A 148 -18.43 -21.71 4.24
C ASN A 148 -17.54 -21.28 3.06
N PHE A 149 -16.84 -20.15 3.13
CA PHE A 149 -15.98 -19.67 2.06
C PHE A 149 -14.83 -20.64 1.77
N LYS A 150 -14.52 -20.81 0.49
CA LYS A 150 -13.42 -21.69 0.04
C LYS A 150 -12.57 -20.94 -0.97
N ILE A 151 -11.26 -21.18 -0.87
CA ILE A 151 -10.28 -20.73 -1.85
C ILE A 151 -9.74 -21.94 -2.62
N SER A 152 -9.42 -21.73 -3.88
CA SER A 152 -8.60 -22.59 -4.73
C SER A 152 -7.50 -21.75 -5.38
N TYR A 153 -6.50 -22.41 -5.96
CA TYR A 153 -5.35 -21.73 -6.55
C TYR A 153 -5.21 -22.11 -8.03
N ASN A 154 -5.13 -21.09 -8.88
CA ASN A 154 -4.82 -21.22 -10.31
C ASN A 154 -3.78 -20.15 -10.66
N ILE A 155 -2.52 -20.46 -10.39
CA ILE A 155 -1.43 -19.49 -10.36
C ILE A 155 -1.15 -18.93 -11.77
N ASN A 156 -1.37 -17.63 -11.93
CA ASN A 156 -0.92 -16.89 -13.11
C ASN A 156 0.57 -16.58 -12.99
N LYS A 157 1.40 -17.25 -13.80
CA LYS A 157 2.87 -17.16 -13.74
C LYS A 157 3.40 -15.73 -13.87
N GLU A 158 2.80 -14.91 -14.71
CA GLU A 158 3.24 -13.52 -14.93
C GLU A 158 2.94 -12.64 -13.71
N ARG A 159 1.73 -12.75 -13.15
CA ARG A 159 1.35 -12.02 -11.93
C ARG A 159 2.16 -12.49 -10.73
N GLN A 160 2.36 -13.80 -10.58
CA GLN A 160 3.19 -14.37 -9.52
C GLN A 160 4.63 -13.83 -9.60
N LYS A 161 5.20 -13.76 -10.80
CA LYS A 161 6.53 -13.20 -11.02
C LYS A 161 6.61 -11.73 -10.60
N MET A 162 5.57 -10.94 -10.88
CA MET A 162 5.49 -9.55 -10.41
C MET A 162 5.44 -9.47 -8.89
N VAL A 163 4.55 -10.23 -8.25
CA VAL A 163 4.42 -10.27 -6.78
C VAL A 163 5.73 -10.72 -6.12
N ASN A 164 6.41 -11.71 -6.67
CA ASN A 164 7.70 -12.16 -6.18
C ASN A 164 8.82 -11.12 -6.32
N GLY A 165 8.67 -10.18 -7.24
CA GLY A 165 9.62 -9.07 -7.43
C GLY A 165 9.36 -7.85 -6.56
N TRP A 166 8.28 -7.84 -5.78
CA TRP A 166 7.94 -6.76 -4.86
C TRP A 166 8.34 -7.11 -3.43
N PRO A 167 8.66 -6.12 -2.58
CA PRO A 167 8.99 -6.37 -1.19
C PRO A 167 7.80 -6.99 -0.45
N SER A 168 8.08 -7.89 0.48
CA SER A 168 7.06 -8.46 1.37
C SER A 168 6.67 -7.52 2.48
N ASP A 169 7.55 -6.56 2.81
CA ASP A 169 7.33 -5.55 3.84
C ASP A 169 8.14 -4.28 3.54
N VAL A 170 7.75 -3.16 4.13
CA VAL A 170 8.43 -1.87 4.00
C VAL A 170 8.71 -1.26 5.37
N ASP A 171 9.88 -0.64 5.51
CA ASP A 171 10.25 0.10 6.72
C ASP A 171 9.45 1.40 6.81
N THR A 172 8.72 1.58 7.90
CA THR A 172 7.90 2.76 8.20
C THR A 172 8.47 3.62 9.31
N SER A 173 9.71 3.35 9.74
CA SER A 173 10.36 4.06 10.87
C SER A 173 10.48 5.56 10.62
N LYS A 174 10.75 5.98 9.39
CA LYS A 174 10.84 7.40 9.01
C LYS A 174 9.50 8.12 9.06
N SER A 175 8.43 7.49 8.62
CA SER A 175 7.10 8.07 8.73
C SER A 175 6.64 8.21 10.19
N PHE A 176 7.06 7.29 11.04
CA PHE A 176 6.81 7.38 12.47
C PHE A 176 7.65 8.47 13.14
N SER A 177 8.97 8.52 12.89
CA SER A 177 9.86 9.48 13.55
C SER A 177 9.58 10.93 13.16
N ASP A 178 9.28 11.19 11.89
CA ASP A 178 9.22 12.55 11.35
C ASP A 178 7.82 13.18 11.51
N TRP A 179 6.75 12.40 11.36
CA TRP A 179 5.39 12.91 11.39
C TRP A 179 4.40 12.03 12.17
N LEU A 180 4.92 11.17 13.06
CA LEU A 180 4.16 10.36 14.01
C LEU A 180 3.11 9.47 13.32
N TRP A 181 3.41 8.98 12.11
CA TRP A 181 2.55 8.07 11.42
C TRP A 181 2.58 6.69 12.11
N SER A 182 1.41 6.17 12.36
CA SER A 182 1.19 4.77 12.71
C SER A 182 -0.19 4.35 12.23
N PRO A 183 -0.36 3.14 11.71
CA PRO A 183 -1.66 2.66 11.29
C PRO A 183 -2.59 2.50 12.49
N LYS A 184 -3.87 2.81 12.30
CA LYS A 184 -4.92 2.55 13.29
C LYS A 184 -5.39 1.09 13.19
N TYR A 185 -5.34 0.51 12.00
CA TYR A 185 -5.85 -0.81 11.69
C TYR A 185 -4.71 -1.80 11.47
N ASN A 186 -4.61 -2.83 12.32
CA ASN A 186 -3.91 -4.06 11.99
C ASN A 186 -4.84 -4.98 11.20
N LEU A 187 -4.39 -6.16 10.80
CA LEU A 187 -5.19 -7.11 10.01
C LEU A 187 -6.53 -7.43 10.68
N GLU A 188 -6.52 -7.83 11.94
CA GLU A 188 -7.71 -8.21 12.71
C GLU A 188 -8.73 -7.06 12.83
N LYS A 189 -8.28 -5.86 13.22
CA LYS A 189 -9.12 -4.66 13.31
C LYS A 189 -9.65 -4.22 11.95
N SER A 190 -8.91 -4.47 10.87
CA SER A 190 -9.39 -4.19 9.53
C SER A 190 -10.64 -5.01 9.21
N PHE A 191 -10.69 -6.26 9.66
CA PHE A 191 -11.87 -7.11 9.49
C PHE A 191 -13.01 -6.65 10.40
N SER A 192 -12.78 -6.58 11.72
CA SER A 192 -13.84 -6.29 12.69
C SER A 192 -14.46 -4.90 12.52
N ASP A 193 -13.63 -3.88 12.29
CA ASP A 193 -14.04 -2.47 12.40
C ASP A 193 -14.28 -1.82 11.02
N TYR A 194 -13.80 -2.42 9.92
CA TYR A 194 -13.91 -1.81 8.61
C TYR A 194 -14.48 -2.75 7.55
N PHE A 195 -13.83 -3.89 7.23
CA PHE A 195 -14.25 -4.71 6.11
C PHE A 195 -15.65 -5.27 6.30
N ILE A 196 -15.89 -6.00 7.38
CA ILE A 196 -17.16 -6.68 7.61
C ILE A 196 -18.32 -5.71 7.73
N PRO A 197 -18.27 -4.64 8.56
CA PRO A 197 -19.36 -3.69 8.68
C PRO A 197 -19.70 -2.97 7.35
N GLN A 198 -18.72 -2.73 6.48
CA GLN A 198 -18.98 -2.10 5.19
C GLN A 198 -19.53 -3.09 4.15
N LEU A 199 -18.98 -4.32 4.09
CA LEU A 199 -19.47 -5.36 3.18
C LEU A 199 -20.91 -5.74 3.48
N GLU A 200 -21.28 -5.79 4.74
CA GLU A 200 -22.67 -6.03 5.14
C GLU A 200 -23.65 -4.95 4.65
N LYS A 201 -23.21 -3.71 4.51
CA LYS A 201 -24.03 -2.63 3.93
C LYS A 201 -24.17 -2.75 2.41
N ILE A 202 -23.16 -3.29 1.74
CA ILE A 202 -23.10 -3.41 0.28
C ILE A 202 -23.88 -4.64 -0.20
N TYR A 203 -23.78 -5.77 0.54
CA TYR A 203 -24.28 -7.08 0.10
C TYR A 203 -25.49 -7.60 0.90
N LYS A 204 -26.07 -6.79 1.77
CA LYS A 204 -27.41 -7.01 2.35
C LYS A 204 -28.45 -6.46 1.42
#